data_00428d3681948c5ddd66d62356cdca9e
#
_entry.id   00428d3681948c5ddd66d62356cdca9e
#
_cell.length_a   1.000
_cell.length_b   1.000
_cell.length_c   1.000
_cell.angle_alpha   90.00
_cell.angle_beta   90.00
_cell.angle_gamma   90.00
#
_symmetry.space_group_name_H-M   'P 1'
#
loop_
_entity.id
_entity.type
_entity.pdbx_description
1 polymer ?
#
loop_
_entity_poly.entity_id
_entity_poly.type
_entity_poly.pdbx_seq_one_letter_code
_entity_poly.pdbx_strand_id
1 'polypeptide(L)'
;MKNLLNSMLENTMEGTLKHDVAETILSQVDGMNNEEILEHVAQIINYGCVSGIGPTLMTYKDTDEFFNNHNDEILELLDNDKEEGILDMNEVEFNKNWLSWYAFERITFDIQYELETAYELM
;
A
#
# COMPACT_ATOMS: atom_id res chain seq x y z
N MET A 1 6.54 -12.05 10.79
CA MET A 1 5.94 -10.97 9.97
C MET A 1 4.53 -11.24 9.50
N LYS A 2 4.25 -12.47 9.15
CA LYS A 2 2.89 -12.87 8.80
C LYS A 2 1.93 -12.60 9.96
N ASN A 3 2.36 -12.86 11.20
CA ASN A 3 1.59 -12.57 12.40
C ASN A 3 1.37 -11.05 12.59
N LEU A 4 2.37 -10.25 12.26
CA LEU A 4 2.24 -8.79 12.32
C LEU A 4 1.24 -8.26 11.29
N LEU A 5 1.28 -8.79 10.06
CA LEU A 5 0.29 -8.44 9.04
C LEU A 5 -1.13 -8.83 9.46
N ASN A 6 -1.30 -10.01 10.06
CA ASN A 6 -2.58 -10.42 10.63
C ASN A 6 -3.04 -9.48 11.74
N SER A 7 -2.12 -9.04 12.62
CA SER A 7 -2.44 -8.07 13.66
C SER A 7 -2.87 -6.72 13.08
N MET A 8 -2.27 -6.29 11.99
CA MET A 8 -2.70 -5.06 11.29
C MET A 8 -4.13 -5.20 10.79
N LEU A 9 -4.49 -6.37 10.25
CA LEU A 9 -5.87 -6.62 9.81
C LEU A 9 -6.85 -6.58 10.97
N GLU A 10 -6.48 -7.16 12.09
CA GLU A 10 -7.34 -7.19 13.29
C GLU A 10 -7.53 -5.79 13.90
N ASN A 11 -6.50 -4.93 13.78
CA ASN A 11 -6.50 -3.59 14.37
C ASN A 11 -7.06 -2.50 13.45
N THR A 12 -7.34 -2.82 12.20
CA THR A 12 -7.96 -1.90 11.24
C THR A 12 -9.39 -2.32 10.96
N MET A 13 -10.26 -1.33 10.71
CA MET A 13 -11.64 -1.62 10.36
C MET A 13 -11.71 -2.21 8.95
N GLU A 14 -12.48 -3.27 8.80
CA GLU A 14 -12.80 -3.83 7.50
C GLU A 14 -13.41 -2.75 6.60
N GLY A 15 -12.96 -2.70 5.36
CA GLY A 15 -13.39 -1.68 4.40
C GLY A 15 -12.55 -0.42 4.37
N THR A 16 -11.59 -0.25 5.29
CA THR A 16 -10.67 0.89 5.23
C THR A 16 -9.55 0.63 4.23
N LEU A 17 -8.92 1.72 3.77
CA LEU A 17 -7.81 1.65 2.82
C LEU A 17 -6.65 0.81 3.35
N LYS A 18 -6.21 1.07 4.58
CA LYS A 18 -5.10 0.31 5.19
C LYS A 18 -5.42 -1.18 5.33
N HIS A 19 -6.63 -1.50 5.75
CA HIS A 19 -7.07 -2.89 5.88
C HIS A 19 -6.99 -3.62 4.54
N ASP A 20 -7.49 -2.99 3.49
CA ASP A 20 -7.54 -3.58 2.15
C ASP A 20 -6.13 -3.78 1.57
N VAL A 21 -5.25 -2.81 1.73
CA VAL A 21 -3.85 -2.93 1.30
C VAL A 21 -3.13 -4.04 2.07
N ALA A 22 -3.28 -4.09 3.39
CA ALA A 22 -2.65 -5.12 4.21
C ALA A 22 -3.17 -6.53 3.85
N GLU A 23 -4.46 -6.67 3.62
CA GLU A 23 -5.05 -7.93 3.19
C GLU A 23 -4.50 -8.39 1.84
N THR A 24 -4.36 -7.45 0.90
CA THR A 24 -3.79 -7.75 -0.41
C THR A 24 -2.34 -8.22 -0.30
N ILE A 25 -1.53 -7.53 0.50
CA ILE A 25 -0.14 -7.92 0.73
C ILE A 25 -0.07 -9.30 1.38
N LEU A 26 -0.88 -9.53 2.41
CA LEU A 26 -0.91 -10.82 3.11
C LEU A 26 -1.23 -11.97 2.16
N SER A 27 -2.16 -11.77 1.23
CA SER A 27 -2.50 -12.78 0.24
C SER A 27 -1.36 -13.09 -0.75
N GLN A 28 -0.49 -12.13 -0.99
CA GLN A 28 0.64 -12.27 -1.91
C GLN A 28 1.86 -12.93 -1.29
N VAL A 29 2.00 -12.86 0.03
CA VAL A 29 3.20 -13.35 0.74
C VAL A 29 3.01 -14.72 1.38
N ASP A 30 1.95 -15.43 1.05
CA ASP A 30 1.69 -16.75 1.59
C ASP A 30 2.85 -17.71 1.25
N GLY A 31 3.36 -18.40 2.25
CA GLY A 31 4.49 -19.30 2.10
C GLY A 31 5.88 -18.65 2.11
N MET A 32 5.96 -17.33 2.25
CA MET A 32 7.22 -16.60 2.29
C MET A 32 7.78 -16.51 3.72
N ASN A 33 9.11 -16.53 3.84
CA ASN A 33 9.76 -16.22 5.12
C ASN A 33 9.85 -14.70 5.33
N ASN A 34 10.37 -14.27 6.50
CA ASN A 34 10.43 -12.84 6.85
C ASN A 34 11.23 -12.01 5.84
N GLU A 35 12.38 -12.51 5.40
CA GLU A 35 13.22 -11.79 4.43
C GLU A 35 12.54 -11.65 3.08
N GLU A 36 11.87 -12.71 2.62
CA GLU A 36 11.11 -12.70 1.38
C GLU A 36 9.92 -11.73 1.44
N ILE A 37 9.23 -11.66 2.58
CA ILE A 37 8.13 -10.71 2.78
C ILE A 37 8.64 -9.28 2.70
N LEU A 38 9.75 -8.95 3.38
CA LEU A 38 10.33 -7.61 3.34
C LEU A 38 10.75 -7.24 1.92
N GLU A 39 11.36 -8.15 1.19
CA GLU A 39 11.76 -7.92 -0.20
C GLU A 39 10.55 -7.68 -1.10
N HIS A 40 9.48 -8.46 -0.94
CA HIS A 40 8.24 -8.30 -1.70
C HIS A 40 7.62 -6.93 -1.47
N VAL A 41 7.52 -6.50 -0.20
CA VAL A 41 6.96 -5.20 0.17
C VAL A 41 7.83 -4.07 -0.40
N ALA A 42 9.16 -4.21 -0.34
CA ALA A 42 10.07 -3.23 -0.93
C ALA A 42 9.89 -3.11 -2.44
N GLN A 43 9.59 -4.20 -3.14
CA GLN A 43 9.32 -4.17 -4.58
C GLN A 43 8.06 -3.38 -4.93
N ILE A 44 7.02 -3.47 -4.11
CA ILE A 44 5.80 -2.68 -4.32
C ILE A 44 6.14 -1.19 -4.30
N ILE A 45 6.98 -0.76 -3.35
CA ILE A 45 7.35 0.65 -3.19
C ILE A 45 8.29 1.10 -4.31
N ASN A 46 9.31 0.30 -4.63
CA ASN A 46 10.35 0.69 -5.58
C ASN A 46 9.89 0.61 -7.04
N TYR A 47 8.95 -0.29 -7.33
CA TYR A 47 8.52 -0.59 -8.70
C TYR A 47 7.01 -0.47 -8.87
N GLY A 48 6.36 0.33 -8.03
CA GLY A 48 4.91 0.47 -8.02
C GLY A 48 4.37 1.21 -9.25
N CYS A 49 3.61 2.27 -9.02
CA CYS A 49 2.93 2.97 -10.11
C CYS A 49 3.89 3.63 -11.11
N VAL A 50 5.06 4.07 -10.67
CA VAL A 50 5.99 4.83 -11.50
C VAL A 50 6.66 3.94 -12.55
N SER A 51 7.04 2.72 -12.19
CA SER A 51 7.74 1.82 -13.12
C SER A 51 6.82 0.85 -13.85
N GLY A 52 5.53 0.88 -13.58
CA GLY A 52 4.55 0.04 -14.26
C GLY A 52 4.44 -1.39 -13.73
N ILE A 53 5.17 -1.74 -12.67
CA ILE A 53 5.09 -3.05 -12.04
C ILE A 53 3.90 -3.12 -11.07
N GLY A 54 3.42 -1.99 -10.59
CA GLY A 54 2.29 -1.91 -9.69
C GLY A 54 1.08 -2.75 -10.11
N PRO A 55 0.67 -2.71 -11.40
CA PRO A 55 -0.47 -3.52 -11.85
C PRO A 55 -0.30 -5.02 -11.65
N THR A 56 0.92 -5.53 -11.67
CA THR A 56 1.17 -6.96 -11.46
C THR A 56 1.22 -7.35 -9.98
N LEU A 57 1.43 -6.37 -9.10
CA LEU A 57 1.49 -6.58 -7.65
C LEU A 57 0.15 -6.39 -6.97
N MET A 58 -0.75 -5.64 -7.58
CA MET A 58 -2.08 -5.39 -7.05
C MET A 58 -3.05 -6.47 -7.52
N THR A 59 -3.82 -7.02 -6.61
CA THR A 59 -4.78 -8.09 -6.92
C THR A 59 -6.13 -7.58 -7.42
N TYR A 60 -6.35 -6.28 -7.42
CA TYR A 60 -7.57 -5.70 -7.96
C TYR A 60 -7.60 -5.84 -9.48
N LYS A 61 -8.71 -6.30 -9.98
CA LYS A 61 -8.95 -6.42 -11.43
C LYS A 61 -9.09 -5.06 -12.10
N ASP A 62 -9.50 -4.08 -11.33
CA ASP A 62 -9.88 -2.76 -11.82
C ASP A 62 -9.46 -1.70 -10.81
N THR A 63 -8.58 -0.80 -11.21
CA THR A 63 -8.15 0.32 -10.37
C THR A 63 -9.30 1.29 -10.10
N ASP A 64 -10.30 1.36 -10.98
CA ASP A 64 -11.49 2.16 -10.74
C ASP A 64 -12.28 1.64 -9.56
N GLU A 65 -12.39 0.31 -9.41
CA GLU A 65 -13.06 -0.29 -8.27
C GLU A 65 -12.34 0.05 -6.97
N PHE A 66 -11.03 -0.05 -6.94
CA PHE A 66 -10.23 0.31 -5.78
C PHE A 66 -10.43 1.78 -5.41
N PHE A 67 -10.36 2.68 -6.38
CA PHE A 67 -10.58 4.10 -6.16
C PHE A 67 -11.99 4.37 -5.63
N ASN A 68 -13.00 3.76 -6.22
CA ASN A 68 -14.39 3.99 -5.82
C ASN A 68 -14.66 3.48 -4.39
N ASN A 69 -14.02 2.41 -3.97
CA ASN A 69 -14.17 1.86 -2.63
C ASN A 69 -13.46 2.72 -1.57
N HIS A 70 -12.44 3.49 -1.95
CA HIS A 70 -11.60 4.23 -1.01
C HIS A 70 -11.43 5.71 -1.38
N ASN A 71 -12.35 6.24 -2.16
CA ASN A 71 -12.28 7.60 -2.70
C ASN A 71 -11.93 8.66 -1.64
N ASP A 72 -12.70 8.72 -0.55
CA ASP A 72 -12.52 9.74 0.47
C ASP A 72 -11.17 9.60 1.16
N GLU A 73 -10.75 8.38 1.46
CA GLU A 73 -9.46 8.13 2.11
C GLU A 73 -8.29 8.45 1.19
N ILE A 74 -8.40 8.15 -0.09
CA ILE A 74 -7.35 8.44 -1.08
C ILE A 74 -7.16 9.94 -1.23
N LEU A 75 -8.25 10.69 -1.34
CA LEU A 75 -8.18 12.15 -1.46
C LEU A 75 -7.64 12.81 -0.19
N GLU A 76 -8.01 12.30 0.97
CA GLU A 76 -7.47 12.77 2.25
C GLU A 76 -5.97 12.51 2.34
N LEU A 77 -5.52 11.32 1.95
CA LEU A 77 -4.10 10.97 1.93
C LEU A 77 -3.31 11.90 0.99
N LEU A 78 -3.86 12.20 -0.17
CA LEU A 78 -3.26 13.10 -1.13
C LEU A 78 -3.07 14.50 -0.54
N ASP A 79 -4.11 15.02 0.12
CA ASP A 79 -4.06 16.34 0.76
C ASP A 79 -3.04 16.38 1.89
N ASN A 80 -2.97 15.36 2.71
CA ASN A 80 -2.00 15.27 3.81
C ASN A 80 -0.57 15.22 3.29
N ASP A 81 -0.31 14.42 2.25
CA ASP A 81 1.03 14.30 1.67
C ASP A 81 1.47 15.59 1.01
N LYS A 82 0.54 16.33 0.40
CA LYS A 82 0.81 17.65 -0.15
C LYS A 82 1.21 18.64 0.95
N GLU A 83 0.46 18.69 2.04
CA GLU A 83 0.72 19.62 3.16
C GLU A 83 2.07 19.32 3.83
N GLU A 84 2.44 18.06 3.93
CA GLU A 84 3.70 17.64 4.54
C GLU A 84 4.90 17.76 3.59
N GLY A 85 4.68 18.14 2.34
CA GLY A 85 5.74 18.27 1.35
C GLY A 85 6.26 16.95 0.79
N ILE A 86 5.56 15.85 1.05
CA ILE A 86 5.92 14.53 0.53
C ILE A 86 5.60 14.42 -0.96
N LEU A 87 4.56 15.11 -1.40
CA LEU A 87 4.05 15.02 -2.77
C LEU A 87 4.06 16.38 -3.44
N ASP A 88 4.69 16.45 -4.64
CA ASP A 88 4.61 17.63 -5.50
C ASP A 88 3.35 17.50 -6.36
N MET A 89 2.44 18.46 -6.21
CA MET A 89 1.18 18.46 -6.95
C MET A 89 1.35 18.56 -8.47
N ASN A 90 2.51 19.02 -8.93
CA ASN A 90 2.81 19.04 -10.36
C ASN A 90 3.05 17.64 -10.93
N GLU A 91 3.36 16.67 -10.09
CA GLU A 91 3.57 15.28 -10.48
C GLU A 91 2.29 14.45 -10.43
N VAL A 92 1.22 14.99 -9.88
CA VAL A 92 -0.05 14.26 -9.70
C VAL A 92 -0.81 14.16 -11.00
N GLU A 93 -1.19 12.94 -11.35
CA GLU A 93 -2.15 12.69 -12.45
C GLU A 93 -3.52 12.46 -11.83
N PHE A 94 -4.49 13.34 -12.11
CA PHE A 94 -5.82 13.27 -11.53
C PHE A 94 -6.71 12.29 -12.30
N ASN A 95 -6.33 11.01 -12.28
CA ASN A 95 -7.16 9.94 -12.81
C ASN A 95 -7.19 8.77 -11.80
N LYS A 96 -8.22 7.96 -11.88
CA LYS A 96 -8.46 6.87 -10.93
C LYS A 96 -7.32 5.86 -10.91
N ASN A 97 -6.74 5.58 -12.05
CA ASN A 97 -5.65 4.61 -12.16
C ASN A 97 -4.42 5.08 -11.37
N TRP A 98 -3.95 6.30 -11.65
CA TRP A 98 -2.78 6.85 -10.99
C TRP A 98 -3.00 7.01 -9.48
N LEU A 99 -4.16 7.56 -9.10
CA LEU A 99 -4.49 7.79 -7.69
C LEU A 99 -4.60 6.48 -6.91
N SER A 100 -5.13 5.42 -7.51
CA SER A 100 -5.20 4.10 -6.88
C SER A 100 -3.80 3.53 -6.63
N TRP A 101 -2.92 3.61 -7.62
CA TRP A 101 -1.54 3.13 -7.48
C TRP A 101 -0.76 3.94 -6.46
N TYR A 102 -0.93 5.25 -6.48
CA TYR A 102 -0.29 6.12 -5.49
C TYR A 102 -0.70 5.74 -4.07
N ALA A 103 -2.00 5.59 -3.84
CA ALA A 103 -2.51 5.26 -2.52
C ALA A 103 -2.03 3.89 -2.05
N PHE A 104 -2.05 2.89 -2.93
CA PHE A 104 -1.57 1.55 -2.60
C PHE A 104 -0.10 1.58 -2.19
N GLU A 105 0.73 2.22 -3.00
CA GLU A 105 2.16 2.35 -2.73
C GLU A 105 2.44 3.12 -1.44
N ARG A 106 1.73 4.22 -1.22
CA ARG A 106 1.91 5.06 -0.03
C ARG A 106 1.57 4.33 1.27
N ILE A 107 0.46 3.59 1.28
CA ILE A 107 0.08 2.79 2.45
C ILE A 107 1.05 1.62 2.63
N THR A 108 1.52 1.02 1.56
CA THR A 108 2.54 -0.03 1.63
C THR A 108 3.83 0.48 2.28
N PHE A 109 4.19 1.73 2.04
CA PHE A 109 5.35 2.35 2.69
C PHE A 109 5.19 2.38 4.22
N ASP A 110 4.02 2.72 4.71
CA ASP A 110 3.75 2.71 6.16
C ASP A 110 3.83 1.28 6.72
N ILE A 111 3.30 0.32 5.98
CA ILE A 111 3.37 -1.11 6.36
C ILE A 111 4.83 -1.59 6.39
N GLN A 112 5.62 -1.21 5.39
CA GLN A 112 7.05 -1.55 5.35
C GLN A 112 7.78 -1.04 6.58
N TYR A 113 7.52 0.20 6.97
CA TYR A 113 8.15 0.78 8.14
C TYR A 113 7.86 -0.03 9.41
N GLU A 114 6.60 -0.42 9.61
CA GLU A 114 6.20 -1.24 10.76
C GLU A 114 6.85 -2.63 10.72
N LEU A 115 6.93 -3.26 9.56
CA LEU A 115 7.54 -4.57 9.38
C LEU A 115 9.06 -4.54 9.63
N GLU A 116 9.75 -3.55 9.10
CA GLU A 116 11.19 -3.40 9.30
C GLU A 116 11.54 -3.13 10.76
N THR A 117 10.76 -2.28 11.42
CA THR A 117 10.94 -1.99 12.84
C THR A 117 10.77 -3.25 13.68
N ALA A 118 9.75 -4.05 13.40
CA ALA A 118 9.52 -5.31 14.09
C ALA A 118 10.66 -6.32 13.84
N TYR A 119 11.16 -6.38 12.60
CA TYR A 119 12.26 -7.28 12.23
C TYR A 119 13.56 -6.95 12.98
N GLU A 120 13.86 -5.66 13.13
CA GLU A 120 15.05 -5.20 13.86
C GLU A 120 14.98 -5.52 15.35
N LEU A 121 13.78 -5.65 15.89
CA LEU A 121 13.55 -5.97 17.32
C LEU A 121 13.53 -7.46 17.60
N MET A 122 13.59 -8.29 16.60
CA MET A 122 13.55 -9.76 16.74
C MET A 122 14.89 -10.34 17.15
#